data_e52211666b13b2ebd6a9f33ee5a6d2f6
#
_entry.id   e52211666b13b2ebd6a9f33ee5a6d2f6
#
_cell.length_a   1.000
_cell.length_b   1.000
_cell.length_c   1.000
_cell.angle_alpha   90.00
_cell.angle_beta   90.00
_cell.angle_gamma   90.00
#
_symmetry.space_group_name_H-M   'P 1'
#
loop_
_entity.id
_entity.type
_entity.pdbx_description
1 polymer ?
#
loop_
_entity_poly.entity_id
_entity_poly.type
_entity_poly.pdbx_seq_one_letter_code
_entity_poly.pdbx_strand_id
1 'polypeptide(L)'
;MNKQIWFLAALLFVVPAWADHGDPPVPGEPLVIDVRTAGEYQQAHVRQAINIPYDEIANRIAVFAPEHDARIVLYCRSGRRSGIAEQTLRQMGYSRIENRGSLNDMLRGGYRTD
;
A
#
# COMPACT_ATOMS: atom_id res chain seq x y z
N MET A 1 -3.43 -42.63 -3.85
CA MET A 1 -3.42 -42.16 -3.97
C MET A 1 -3.41 -41.23 -3.73
N ASN A 2 -3.33 -40.74 -3.61
CA ASN A 2 -3.24 -39.84 -3.37
C ASN A 2 -3.38 -38.92 -3.19
N LYS A 3 -3.20 -38.47 -3.20
CA LYS A 3 -3.54 -37.73 -3.26
C LYS A 3 -3.82 -36.84 -2.45
N GLN A 4 -3.82 -36.57 -1.78
CA GLN A 4 -4.14 -35.96 -0.90
C GLN A 4 -3.47 -34.97 -0.53
N ILE A 5 -2.74 -34.85 -0.75
CA ILE A 5 -1.85 -34.12 -0.47
C ILE A 5 -2.04 -32.79 -0.65
N TRP A 6 -2.31 -32.57 -1.51
CA TRP A 6 -2.48 -31.42 -1.96
C TRP A 6 -3.08 -30.49 -1.09
N PHE A 7 -3.87 -30.72 -0.77
CA PHE A 7 -4.64 -29.92 -0.13
C PHE A 7 -4.00 -29.14 0.80
N LEU A 8 -3.17 -29.59 1.19
CA LEU A 8 -2.58 -28.98 2.10
C LEU A 8 -2.15 -27.69 1.79
N ALA A 9 -1.68 -27.52 0.80
CA ALA A 9 -1.09 -26.29 0.47
C ALA A 9 -1.98 -25.14 0.66
N ALA A 10 -3.16 -25.34 0.38
CA ALA A 10 -4.06 -24.26 0.45
C ALA A 10 -4.14 -23.62 1.79
N LEU A 11 -3.68 -24.33 2.74
CA LEU A 11 -3.81 -23.80 4.04
C LEU A 11 -2.80 -22.79 4.36
N LEU A 12 -1.87 -22.61 3.49
CA LEU A 12 -0.80 -21.74 3.77
C LEU A 12 -1.06 -20.32 3.42
N PHE A 13 -2.29 -19.99 3.19
CA PHE A 13 -2.61 -18.68 2.89
C PHE A 13 -2.37 -17.76 4.03
N VAL A 14 -1.66 -16.69 3.81
CA VAL A 14 -1.55 -15.60 4.75
C VAL A 14 -2.27 -14.44 4.12
N VAL A 15 -3.30 -13.97 4.79
CA VAL A 15 -4.09 -12.88 4.25
C VAL A 15 -3.44 -11.57 4.63
N PRO A 16 -3.05 -10.74 3.67
CA PRO A 16 -2.47 -9.44 4.00
C PRO A 16 -3.49 -8.54 4.68
N ALA A 17 -3.00 -7.62 5.47
CA ALA A 17 -3.87 -6.73 6.20
C ALA A 17 -4.76 -5.89 5.29
N TRP A 18 -4.30 -5.55 4.08
CA TRP A 18 -5.10 -4.74 3.20
C TRP A 18 -6.38 -5.43 2.77
N ALA A 19 -6.45 -6.74 2.85
CA ALA A 19 -7.66 -7.47 2.48
C ALA A 19 -8.84 -7.09 3.35
N ASP A 20 -8.58 -6.53 4.52
CA ASP A 20 -9.66 -6.13 5.42
C ASP A 20 -10.10 -4.69 5.19
N HIS A 21 -9.37 -3.93 4.37
CA HIS A 21 -9.59 -2.51 4.30
C HIS A 21 -9.95 -2.00 2.92
N GLY A 22 -10.09 -2.83 1.96
CA GLY A 22 -10.42 -2.37 0.63
C GLY A 22 -10.10 -3.40 -0.40
N ASP A 23 -10.06 -2.98 -1.64
CA ASP A 23 -9.85 -3.88 -2.75
C ASP A 23 -8.38 -4.27 -2.87
N PRO A 24 -8.11 -5.51 -3.26
CA PRO A 24 -6.72 -5.89 -3.52
C PRO A 24 -6.17 -5.11 -4.72
N PRO A 25 -4.85 -4.97 -4.80
CA PRO A 25 -4.26 -4.32 -5.96
C PRO A 25 -4.63 -5.04 -7.25
N VAL A 26 -4.92 -4.27 -8.28
CA VAL A 26 -5.23 -4.81 -9.60
C VAL A 26 -3.92 -4.94 -10.36
N PRO A 27 -3.67 -6.09 -11.02
CA PRO A 27 -2.43 -6.24 -11.78
C PRO A 27 -2.26 -5.09 -12.78
N GLY A 28 -1.08 -4.51 -12.79
CA GLY A 28 -0.77 -3.40 -13.68
C GLY A 28 -1.05 -2.04 -13.10
N GLU A 29 -1.77 -1.95 -11.99
CA GLU A 29 -2.04 -0.69 -11.33
C GLU A 29 -1.11 -0.49 -10.15
N PRO A 30 -0.83 0.76 -9.79
CA PRO A 30 0.05 1.01 -8.67
C PRO A 30 -0.58 0.60 -7.34
N LEU A 31 0.25 0.25 -6.40
CA LEU A 31 -0.15 0.09 -5.02
C LEU A 31 -0.22 1.49 -4.41
N VAL A 32 -1.39 1.86 -3.93
CA VAL A 32 -1.60 3.18 -3.34
C VAL A 32 -1.53 3.05 -1.83
N ILE A 33 -0.69 3.84 -1.20
CA ILE A 33 -0.47 3.76 0.24
C ILE A 33 -0.72 5.12 0.87
N ASP A 34 -1.64 5.12 1.85
CA ASP A 34 -1.87 6.26 2.71
C ASP A 34 -0.90 6.13 3.88
N VAL A 35 0.04 7.07 3.98
CA VAL A 35 1.07 6.99 5.02
C VAL A 35 0.75 7.85 6.23
N ARG A 36 -0.53 8.24 6.36
CA ARG A 36 -0.99 8.98 7.53
C ARG A 36 -1.28 8.01 8.68
N THR A 37 -1.76 8.54 9.79
CA THR A 37 -2.14 7.70 10.93
C THR A 37 -3.39 6.89 10.60
N ALA A 38 -3.60 5.83 11.38
CA ALA A 38 -4.80 5.01 11.21
C ALA A 38 -6.06 5.82 11.44
N GLY A 39 -6.03 6.76 12.36
CA GLY A 39 -7.20 7.60 12.63
C GLY A 39 -7.55 8.49 11.44
N GLU A 40 -6.54 9.09 10.83
CA GLU A 40 -6.78 9.90 9.63
C GLU A 40 -7.34 9.03 8.50
N TYR A 41 -6.77 7.86 8.31
CA TYR A 41 -7.22 6.92 7.29
C TYR A 41 -8.67 6.53 7.50
N GLN A 42 -9.07 6.27 8.74
CA GLN A 42 -10.44 5.85 9.03
C GLN A 42 -11.45 6.94 8.75
N GLN A 43 -11.06 8.21 8.89
CA GLN A 43 -11.97 9.31 8.62
C GLN A 43 -12.28 9.45 7.14
N ALA A 44 -11.27 9.34 6.31
CA ALA A 44 -11.43 9.36 4.86
C ALA A 44 -10.11 8.96 4.23
N HIS A 45 -10.17 8.16 3.19
CA HIS A 45 -8.96 7.75 2.46
C HIS A 45 -9.33 7.41 1.02
N VAL A 46 -8.33 7.38 0.17
CA VAL A 46 -8.52 6.95 -1.21
C VAL A 46 -9.00 5.50 -1.20
N ARG A 47 -10.03 5.22 -1.98
CA ARG A 47 -10.77 3.97 -1.94
C ARG A 47 -9.90 2.73 -2.00
N GLN A 48 -8.92 2.69 -2.89
CA GLN A 48 -8.07 1.52 -3.04
C GLN A 48 -6.81 1.57 -2.18
N ALA A 49 -6.64 2.61 -1.35
CA ALA A 49 -5.40 2.76 -0.59
C ALA A 49 -5.37 1.83 0.60
N ILE A 50 -4.19 1.30 0.87
CA ILE A 50 -3.93 0.65 2.14
C ILE A 50 -3.29 1.68 3.06
N ASN A 51 -3.33 1.42 4.35
CA ASN A 51 -2.75 2.33 5.32
C ASN A 51 -1.48 1.72 5.92
N ILE A 52 -0.36 2.36 5.65
CA ILE A 52 0.90 2.04 6.33
C ILE A 52 1.49 3.37 6.76
N PRO A 53 1.41 3.72 8.05
CA PRO A 53 1.99 4.97 8.52
C PRO A 53 3.45 5.09 8.10
N TYR A 54 3.87 6.33 7.82
CA TYR A 54 5.18 6.55 7.21
C TYR A 54 6.33 6.03 8.07
N ASP A 55 6.17 6.02 9.38
CA ASP A 55 7.20 5.54 10.28
C ASP A 55 7.19 4.03 10.47
N GLU A 56 6.23 3.33 9.86
CA GLU A 56 6.17 1.87 9.88
C GLU A 56 6.46 1.26 8.51
N ILE A 57 6.69 2.10 7.51
CA ILE A 57 6.70 1.59 6.15
C ILE A 57 7.87 0.64 5.88
N ALA A 58 9.02 0.91 6.49
CA ALA A 58 10.19 0.06 6.29
C ALA A 58 9.92 -1.37 6.74
N ASN A 59 9.17 -1.54 7.81
CA ASN A 59 8.91 -2.87 8.39
C ASN A 59 7.78 -3.61 7.72
N ARG A 60 6.95 -2.91 6.96
CA ARG A 60 5.70 -3.52 6.48
C ARG A 60 5.58 -3.59 4.97
N ILE A 61 6.38 -2.80 4.25
CA ILE A 61 6.18 -2.68 2.80
C ILE A 61 6.36 -4.01 2.06
N ALA A 62 7.28 -4.85 2.48
CA ALA A 62 7.61 -6.05 1.73
C ALA A 62 6.45 -7.04 1.66
N VAL A 63 5.51 -6.98 2.61
CA VAL A 63 4.33 -7.83 2.57
C VAL A 63 3.44 -7.47 1.39
N PHE A 64 3.37 -6.17 1.07
CA PHE A 64 2.47 -5.68 0.04
C PHE A 64 3.15 -5.51 -1.31
N ALA A 65 4.44 -5.27 -1.30
CA ALA A 65 5.22 -5.04 -2.51
C ALA A 65 6.55 -5.76 -2.37
N PRO A 66 6.56 -7.09 -2.57
CA PRO A 66 7.83 -7.84 -2.46
C PRO A 66 8.80 -7.53 -3.59
N GLU A 67 8.33 -7.02 -4.72
CA GLU A 67 9.20 -6.70 -5.85
C GLU A 67 9.63 -5.25 -5.76
N HIS A 68 10.92 -4.99 -5.88
CA HIS A 68 11.44 -3.64 -5.73
C HIS A 68 11.10 -2.72 -6.90
N ASP A 69 10.61 -3.26 -8.00
CA ASP A 69 10.14 -2.45 -9.12
C ASP A 69 8.63 -2.30 -9.14
N ALA A 70 7.96 -2.66 -8.08
CA ALA A 70 6.52 -2.44 -7.96
C ALA A 70 6.22 -0.94 -8.02
N ARG A 71 5.14 -0.59 -8.69
CA ARG A 71 4.72 0.81 -8.77
C ARG A 71 4.00 1.17 -7.49
N ILE A 72 4.48 2.20 -6.82
CA ILE A 72 3.95 2.62 -5.53
C ILE A 72 3.58 4.10 -5.60
N VAL A 73 2.37 4.41 -5.17
CA VAL A 73 1.91 5.79 -5.04
C VAL A 73 1.70 6.06 -3.57
N LEU A 74 2.28 7.16 -3.08
CA LEU A 74 2.18 7.55 -1.68
C LEU A 74 1.47 8.87 -1.56
N TYR A 75 0.67 9.02 -0.52
CA TYR A 75 0.13 10.33 -0.18
C TYR A 75 -0.03 10.44 1.34
N CYS A 76 -0.13 11.67 1.80
CA CYS A 76 -0.41 11.93 3.20
C CYS A 76 -1.34 13.13 3.30
N ARG A 77 -1.11 14.04 4.25
CA ARG A 77 -1.96 15.21 4.40
C ARG A 77 -1.41 16.41 3.64
N SER A 78 -0.08 16.54 3.59
CA SER A 78 0.55 17.70 2.96
C SER A 78 1.70 17.33 2.03
N GLY A 79 2.07 16.06 1.95
CA GLY A 79 3.20 15.60 1.15
C GLY A 79 4.48 15.41 1.95
N ARG A 80 4.56 15.90 3.20
CA ARG A 80 5.79 15.79 3.98
C ARG A 80 6.06 14.37 4.44
N ARG A 81 5.04 13.73 5.04
CA ARG A 81 5.22 12.35 5.52
C ARG A 81 5.41 11.39 4.37
N SER A 82 4.72 11.63 3.25
CA SER A 82 4.90 10.78 2.07
C SER A 82 6.28 11.01 1.44
N GLY A 83 6.85 12.20 1.57
CA GLY A 83 8.22 12.44 1.14
C GLY A 83 9.22 11.64 1.97
N ILE A 84 9.00 11.57 3.29
CA ILE A 84 9.86 10.77 4.16
C ILE A 84 9.72 9.29 3.80
N ALA A 85 8.49 8.83 3.59
CA ALA A 85 8.25 7.44 3.20
C ALA A 85 8.92 7.12 1.86
N GLU A 86 8.87 8.05 0.93
CA GLU A 86 9.53 7.85 -0.35
C GLU A 86 11.03 7.66 -0.18
N GLN A 87 11.67 8.49 0.63
CA GLN A 87 13.09 8.34 0.88
C GLN A 87 13.41 6.99 1.50
N THR A 88 12.61 6.56 2.47
CA THR A 88 12.79 5.27 3.11
C THR A 88 12.73 4.14 2.08
N LEU A 89 11.72 4.18 1.23
CA LEU A 89 11.54 3.12 0.24
C LEU A 89 12.67 3.12 -0.79
N ARG A 90 13.13 4.31 -1.21
CA ARG A 90 14.25 4.35 -2.16
C ARG A 90 15.53 3.79 -1.55
N GLN A 91 15.75 4.04 -0.27
CA GLN A 91 16.90 3.47 0.42
C GLN A 91 16.80 1.95 0.52
N MET A 92 15.58 1.42 0.51
CA MET A 92 15.35 -0.02 0.53
C MET A 92 15.43 -0.66 -0.86
N GLY A 93 15.60 0.14 -1.91
CA GLY A 93 15.74 -0.37 -3.26
C GLY A 93 14.51 -0.28 -4.13
N TYR A 94 13.44 0.30 -3.62
CA TYR A 94 12.25 0.49 -4.45
C TYR A 94 12.49 1.63 -5.44
N SER A 95 12.18 1.41 -6.72
CA SER A 95 12.59 2.32 -7.78
C SER A 95 11.44 3.07 -8.44
N ARG A 96 10.19 2.65 -8.25
CA ARG A 96 9.07 3.24 -8.97
C ARG A 96 8.06 3.82 -8.00
N ILE A 97 8.44 4.92 -7.35
CA ILE A 97 7.64 5.55 -6.30
C ILE A 97 7.24 6.93 -6.73
N GLU A 98 5.98 7.26 -6.49
CA GLU A 98 5.47 8.58 -6.78
C GLU A 98 4.82 9.15 -5.52
N ASN A 99 5.31 10.32 -5.05
CA ASN A 99 4.68 11.05 -3.97
C ASN A 99 3.64 11.98 -4.57
N ARG A 100 2.36 11.73 -4.30
CA ARG A 100 1.28 12.52 -4.88
C ARG A 100 0.76 13.61 -3.95
N GLY A 101 1.40 13.81 -2.82
CA GLY A 101 1.08 14.94 -1.97
C GLY A 101 -0.01 14.65 -0.95
N SER A 102 -1.13 15.35 -1.04
CA SER A 102 -2.20 15.26 -0.05
C SER A 102 -3.36 14.41 -0.55
N LEU A 103 -4.26 14.07 0.37
CA LEU A 103 -5.51 13.42 -0.02
C LEU A 103 -6.25 14.29 -1.05
N ASN A 104 -6.28 15.61 -0.83
CA ASN A 104 -6.93 16.50 -1.80
C ASN A 104 -6.25 16.44 -3.16
N ASP A 105 -4.93 16.35 -3.19
CA ASP A 105 -4.23 16.21 -4.46
C ASP A 105 -4.60 14.91 -5.16
N MET A 106 -4.76 13.84 -4.41
CA MET A 106 -5.19 12.57 -4.98
C MET A 106 -6.59 12.70 -5.58
N LEU A 107 -7.50 13.35 -4.88
CA LEU A 107 -8.86 13.52 -5.38
C LEU A 107 -8.89 14.39 -6.64
N ARG A 108 -8.07 15.44 -6.69
CA ARG A 108 -7.97 16.26 -7.88
C ARG A 108 -7.37 15.47 -9.05
N GLY A 109 -6.59 14.46 -8.76
CA GLY A 109 -6.00 13.60 -9.78
C GLY A 109 -6.89 12.45 -10.22
N GLY A 110 -8.13 12.40 -9.74
CA GLY A 110 -9.09 11.41 -10.21
C GLY A 110 -9.34 10.26 -9.26
N TYR A 111 -8.63 10.19 -8.14
CA TYR A 111 -8.90 9.16 -7.14
C TYR A 111 -10.16 9.50 -6.37
N ARG A 112 -10.76 8.51 -5.74
CA ARG A 112 -12.02 8.69 -5.03
C ARG A 112 -11.92 8.12 -3.63
N THR A 113 -12.74 8.64 -2.72
CA THR A 113 -12.77 8.15 -1.35
C THR A 113 -13.79 7.03 -1.14
N ASP A 114 -14.69 6.84 -2.06
CA ASP A 114 -15.65 5.70 -1.94
C ASP A 114 -16.29 5.34 -3.29
#